data_68a720e830a1ffcf88eb3af1dc243dc1
#
_entry.id   68a720e830a1ffcf88eb3af1dc243dc1
#
_cell.length_a   1.000
_cell.length_b   1.000
_cell.length_c   1.000
_cell.angle_alpha   90.00
_cell.angle_beta   90.00
_cell.angle_gamma   90.00
#
_symmetry.space_group_name_H-M   'P 1'
#
loop_
_entity.id
_entity.type
_entity.pdbx_description
1 polymer ?
#
loop_
_entity_poly.entity_id
_entity_poly.type
_entity_poly.pdbx_seq_one_letter_code
_entity_poly.pdbx_strand_id
1 'polypeptide(L)'
;MEQKTIKEAELELKDRLKNRITLEKIKQFVDRHYGFNIDRNTRKDEYIQARTMYYFISREYTSRPLSDIGALLNKDHATVIHNLNNNHVFYIKNNQNYINGINSFNDYIIRYVEILDSKENKGNSDVKAIKESVLYIENTKLKEQLQDVKAEYEILRQNAKVSAVLSNIVNKIPENKLPLVVERLQAMVKML
;
A
#
# COMPACT_ATOMS: atom_id res chain seq x y z
N MET A 1 -23.07 -3.59 -18.40
CA MET A 1 -22.46 -3.82 -17.07
C MET A 1 -21.59 -2.61 -16.79
N GLU A 2 -21.96 -1.77 -15.82
CA GLU A 2 -21.15 -0.62 -15.39
C GLU A 2 -19.82 -1.15 -14.85
N GLN A 3 -18.71 -0.54 -15.29
CA GLN A 3 -17.39 -0.86 -14.79
C GLN A 3 -17.26 -0.29 -13.38
N LYS A 4 -17.29 -1.18 -12.40
CA LYS A 4 -17.10 -0.85 -10.99
C LYS A 4 -15.69 -0.27 -10.80
N THR A 5 -15.57 0.85 -10.10
CA THR A 5 -14.26 1.43 -9.79
C THR A 5 -13.51 0.56 -8.76
N ILE A 6 -12.16 0.62 -8.74
CA ILE A 6 -11.36 -0.09 -7.73
C ILE A 6 -11.80 0.28 -6.31
N LYS A 7 -12.07 1.57 -6.08
CA LYS A 7 -12.50 2.08 -4.76
C LYS A 7 -13.82 1.46 -4.31
N GLU A 8 -14.78 1.29 -5.21
CA GLU A 8 -16.07 0.65 -4.90
C GLU A 8 -15.87 -0.83 -4.57
N ALA A 9 -15.00 -1.52 -5.31
CA ALA A 9 -14.69 -2.92 -5.03
C ALA A 9 -13.96 -3.10 -3.68
N GLU A 10 -13.02 -2.22 -3.35
CA GLU A 10 -12.33 -2.22 -2.06
C GLU A 10 -13.28 -1.93 -0.89
N LEU A 11 -14.22 -1.00 -1.06
CA LEU A 11 -15.21 -0.67 -0.04
C LEU A 11 -16.15 -1.85 0.21
N GLU A 12 -16.67 -2.47 -0.84
CA GLU A 12 -17.53 -3.64 -0.72
C GLU A 12 -16.81 -4.83 -0.07
N LEU A 13 -15.54 -5.06 -0.42
CA LEU A 13 -14.72 -6.08 0.22
C LEU A 13 -14.57 -5.80 1.72
N LYS A 14 -14.26 -4.56 2.11
CA LYS A 14 -14.17 -4.16 3.52
C LYS A 14 -15.49 -4.38 4.26
N ASP A 15 -16.62 -4.01 3.67
CA ASP A 15 -17.94 -4.20 4.29
C ASP A 15 -18.26 -5.69 4.53
N ARG A 16 -17.92 -6.56 3.57
CA ARG A 16 -18.07 -8.02 3.71
C ARG A 16 -17.16 -8.63 4.79
N LEU A 17 -15.97 -8.05 4.98
CA LEU A 17 -14.99 -8.48 5.98
C LEU A 17 -15.26 -7.90 7.37
N LYS A 18 -16.09 -6.85 7.45
CA LYS A 18 -16.36 -6.13 8.69
C LYS A 18 -17.04 -7.04 9.71
N ASN A 19 -16.57 -6.97 10.97
CA ASN A 19 -17.04 -7.80 12.09
C ASN A 19 -16.82 -9.33 11.94
N ARG A 20 -16.04 -9.76 10.93
CA ARG A 20 -15.65 -11.16 10.78
C ARG A 20 -14.42 -11.53 11.60
N ILE A 21 -13.78 -10.54 12.26
CA ILE A 21 -12.58 -10.72 13.08
C ILE A 21 -12.74 -10.03 14.43
N THR A 22 -12.17 -10.61 15.49
CA THR A 22 -12.18 -10.04 16.84
C THR A 22 -10.96 -9.16 17.09
N LEU A 23 -11.07 -8.26 18.09
CA LEU A 23 -9.98 -7.36 18.51
C LEU A 23 -8.73 -8.14 18.95
N GLU A 24 -8.93 -9.28 19.62
CA GLU A 24 -7.84 -10.17 20.07
C GLU A 24 -7.08 -10.77 18.88
N LYS A 25 -7.78 -11.14 17.81
CA LYS A 25 -7.14 -11.67 16.59
C LYS A 25 -6.36 -10.60 15.84
N ILE A 26 -6.88 -9.38 15.80
CA ILE A 26 -6.16 -8.22 15.25
C ILE A 26 -4.89 -7.96 16.07
N LYS A 27 -5.01 -7.94 17.42
CA LYS A 27 -3.85 -7.79 18.31
C LYS A 27 -2.80 -8.87 18.06
N GLN A 28 -3.22 -10.14 18.01
CA GLN A 28 -2.32 -11.27 17.73
C GLN A 28 -1.61 -11.16 16.37
N PHE A 29 -2.27 -10.62 15.36
CA PHE A 29 -1.64 -10.34 14.08
C PHE A 29 -0.55 -9.28 14.22
N VAL A 30 -0.87 -8.15 14.86
CA VAL A 30 0.08 -7.03 15.04
C VAL A 30 1.26 -7.45 15.90
N ASP A 31 1.03 -8.18 17.00
CA ASP A 31 2.08 -8.74 17.87
C ASP A 31 3.07 -9.59 17.04
N ARG A 32 2.56 -10.44 16.14
CA ARG A 32 3.39 -11.28 15.26
C ARG A 32 4.14 -10.47 14.21
N HIS A 33 3.50 -9.47 13.61
CA HIS A 33 4.13 -8.62 12.60
C HIS A 33 5.32 -7.84 13.15
N TYR A 34 5.20 -7.32 14.38
CA TYR A 34 6.28 -6.56 15.03
C TYR A 34 7.22 -7.42 15.87
N GLY A 35 6.88 -8.67 16.15
CA GLY A 35 7.71 -9.59 16.94
C GLY A 35 7.70 -9.35 18.44
N PHE A 36 6.76 -8.54 18.95
CA PHE A 36 6.62 -8.25 20.39
C PHE A 36 5.16 -7.99 20.79
N ASN A 37 4.88 -8.05 22.11
CA ASN A 37 3.56 -7.77 22.65
C ASN A 37 3.33 -6.24 22.74
N ILE A 38 2.32 -5.72 22.01
CA ILE A 38 2.03 -4.29 21.88
C ILE A 38 1.39 -3.65 23.12
N ASP A 39 0.87 -4.44 24.08
CA ASP A 39 0.24 -3.91 25.30
C ASP A 39 1.28 -3.43 26.33
N ARG A 40 2.57 -3.74 26.13
CA ARG A 40 3.64 -3.28 26.99
C ARG A 40 3.63 -1.76 27.14
N ASN A 41 3.61 -1.27 28.39
CA ASN A 41 3.56 0.16 28.67
C ASN A 41 4.92 0.84 28.42
N THR A 42 5.19 1.21 27.18
CA THR A 42 6.40 1.92 26.76
C THR A 42 6.08 2.99 25.72
N ARG A 43 6.90 4.04 25.65
CA ARG A 43 6.79 5.15 24.69
C ARG A 43 7.78 5.04 23.53
N LYS A 44 8.45 3.90 23.38
CA LYS A 44 9.33 3.68 22.21
C LYS A 44 8.51 3.76 20.91
N ASP A 45 9.08 4.36 19.87
CA ASP A 45 8.38 4.63 18.61
C ASP A 45 7.83 3.36 17.96
N GLU A 46 8.59 2.27 17.96
CA GLU A 46 8.16 0.96 17.46
C GLU A 46 6.85 0.45 18.10
N TYR A 47 6.68 0.68 19.41
CA TYR A 47 5.45 0.31 20.12
C TYR A 47 4.29 1.26 19.85
N ILE A 48 4.58 2.56 19.67
CA ILE A 48 3.56 3.54 19.27
C ILE A 48 3.06 3.19 17.88
N GLN A 49 3.96 2.90 16.96
CA GLN A 49 3.65 2.47 15.59
C GLN A 49 2.78 1.22 15.57
N ALA A 50 3.16 0.18 16.31
CA ALA A 50 2.42 -1.08 16.38
C ALA A 50 1.02 -0.88 17.00
N ARG A 51 0.89 -0.11 18.08
CA ARG A 51 -0.43 0.23 18.65
C ARG A 51 -1.27 1.05 17.70
N THR A 52 -0.68 1.99 16.98
CA THR A 52 -1.37 2.79 15.96
C THR A 52 -1.92 1.90 14.84
N MET A 53 -1.14 0.92 14.38
CA MET A 53 -1.61 -0.08 13.39
C MET A 53 -2.79 -0.88 13.93
N TYR A 54 -2.71 -1.37 15.17
CA TYR A 54 -3.81 -2.08 15.82
C TYR A 54 -5.08 -1.22 15.88
N TYR A 55 -4.99 0.04 16.30
CA TYR A 55 -6.14 0.95 16.37
C TYR A 55 -6.76 1.19 14.99
N PHE A 56 -5.93 1.43 13.98
CA PHE A 56 -6.39 1.64 12.61
C PHE A 56 -7.13 0.41 12.06
N ILE A 57 -6.52 -0.76 12.13
CA ILE A 57 -7.11 -2.01 11.65
C ILE A 57 -8.41 -2.32 12.41
N SER A 58 -8.41 -2.16 13.74
CA SER A 58 -9.60 -2.40 14.56
C SER A 58 -10.75 -1.49 14.17
N ARG A 59 -10.48 -0.22 13.88
CA ARG A 59 -11.47 0.76 13.42
C ARG A 59 -12.05 0.42 12.05
N GLU A 60 -11.20 -0.03 11.12
CA GLU A 60 -11.61 -0.35 9.75
C GLU A 60 -12.42 -1.65 9.68
N TYR A 61 -12.03 -2.68 10.41
CA TYR A 61 -12.59 -4.04 10.27
C TYR A 61 -13.57 -4.46 11.36
N THR A 62 -13.82 -3.60 12.36
CA THR A 62 -14.83 -3.88 13.40
C THR A 62 -15.77 -2.71 13.60
N SER A 63 -16.97 -2.98 14.14
CA SER A 63 -17.91 -1.94 14.58
C SER A 63 -17.76 -1.64 16.06
N ARG A 64 -16.64 -2.04 16.70
CA ARG A 64 -16.41 -1.81 18.13
C ARG A 64 -16.17 -0.32 18.41
N PRO A 65 -16.70 0.22 19.51
CA PRO A 65 -16.43 1.58 19.93
C PRO A 65 -14.94 1.77 20.28
N LEU A 66 -14.45 3.00 20.13
CA LEU A 66 -13.04 3.33 20.41
C LEU A 66 -12.63 3.05 21.85
N SER A 67 -13.56 3.10 22.79
CA SER A 67 -13.35 2.67 24.18
C SER A 67 -12.95 1.20 24.30
N ASP A 68 -13.65 0.31 23.58
CA ASP A 68 -13.36 -1.12 23.59
C ASP A 68 -12.03 -1.42 22.91
N ILE A 69 -11.77 -0.74 21.78
CA ILE A 69 -10.50 -0.85 21.06
C ILE A 69 -9.33 -0.43 21.96
N GLY A 70 -9.46 0.68 22.68
CA GLY A 70 -8.45 1.15 23.63
C GLY A 70 -8.29 0.23 24.83
N ALA A 71 -9.42 -0.25 25.40
CA ALA A 71 -9.44 -1.05 26.62
C ALA A 71 -8.60 -2.34 26.52
N LEU A 72 -8.55 -2.99 25.35
CA LEU A 72 -7.73 -4.20 25.14
C LEU A 72 -6.22 -3.94 25.34
N LEU A 73 -5.78 -2.69 25.19
CA LEU A 73 -4.39 -2.28 25.42
C LEU A 73 -4.25 -1.42 26.70
N ASN A 74 -5.24 -1.41 27.61
CA ASN A 74 -5.29 -0.56 28.79
C ASN A 74 -5.10 0.94 28.45
N LYS A 75 -5.76 1.41 27.38
CA LYS A 75 -5.75 2.80 26.92
C LYS A 75 -7.17 3.31 26.78
N ASP A 76 -7.33 4.62 27.00
CA ASP A 76 -8.59 5.30 26.82
C ASP A 76 -8.90 5.60 25.35
N HIS A 77 -10.14 5.98 25.07
CA HIS A 77 -10.58 6.34 23.72
C HIS A 77 -9.86 7.59 23.17
N ALA A 78 -9.46 8.54 24.03
CA ALA A 78 -8.74 9.74 23.60
C ALA A 78 -7.34 9.38 23.06
N THR A 79 -6.67 8.41 23.68
CA THR A 79 -5.41 7.85 23.16
C THR A 79 -5.61 7.22 21.79
N VAL A 80 -6.70 6.49 21.56
CA VAL A 80 -7.01 5.89 20.24
C VAL A 80 -7.22 6.98 19.20
N ILE A 81 -8.03 8.01 19.51
CA ILE A 81 -8.29 9.15 18.61
C ILE A 81 -6.99 9.87 18.25
N HIS A 82 -6.15 10.17 19.25
CA HIS A 82 -4.86 10.83 19.00
C HIS A 82 -3.99 10.03 18.04
N ASN A 83 -3.87 8.71 18.25
CA ASN A 83 -3.08 7.85 17.38
C ASN A 83 -3.64 7.80 15.93
N LEU A 84 -4.96 7.72 15.77
CA LEU A 84 -5.58 7.69 14.46
C LEU A 84 -5.40 9.01 13.70
N ASN A 85 -5.57 10.16 14.37
CA ASN A 85 -5.53 11.47 13.72
C ASN A 85 -4.09 11.94 13.42
N ASN A 86 -3.12 11.59 14.25
CA ASN A 86 -1.75 12.10 14.14
C ASN A 86 -0.76 11.02 13.70
N ASN A 87 -0.60 9.95 14.49
CA ASN A 87 0.43 8.95 14.25
C ASN A 87 0.16 8.11 13.00
N HIS A 88 -1.10 7.70 12.76
CA HIS A 88 -1.46 6.97 11.55
C HIS A 88 -1.16 7.80 10.29
N VAL A 89 -1.56 9.08 10.27
CA VAL A 89 -1.32 9.99 9.14
C VAL A 89 0.18 10.18 8.88
N PHE A 90 0.98 10.20 9.94
CA PHE A 90 2.44 10.28 9.82
C PHE A 90 3.03 8.97 9.28
N TYR A 91 2.69 7.82 9.87
CA TYR A 91 3.29 6.53 9.50
C TYR A 91 2.88 6.06 8.11
N ILE A 92 1.65 6.32 7.66
CA ILE A 92 1.21 5.96 6.30
C ILE A 92 2.00 6.70 5.21
N LYS A 93 2.59 7.85 5.53
CA LYS A 93 3.40 8.63 4.59
C LYS A 93 4.89 8.31 4.66
N ASN A 94 5.39 7.91 5.84
CA ASN A 94 6.83 7.93 6.12
C ASN A 94 7.40 6.56 6.53
N ASN A 95 6.57 5.51 6.67
CA ASN A 95 7.04 4.24 7.22
C ASN A 95 6.59 3.05 6.38
N GLN A 96 7.50 2.50 5.58
CA GLN A 96 7.20 1.38 4.69
C GLN A 96 6.83 0.10 5.45
N ASN A 97 7.43 -0.16 6.62
CA ASN A 97 7.07 -1.33 7.43
C ASN A 97 5.62 -1.24 7.94
N TYR A 98 5.17 -0.04 8.29
CA TYR A 98 3.78 0.21 8.67
C TYR A 98 2.81 -0.05 7.52
N ILE A 99 3.12 0.43 6.32
CA ILE A 99 2.32 0.20 5.11
C ILE A 99 2.27 -1.29 4.78
N ASN A 100 3.41 -1.96 4.79
CA ASN A 100 3.52 -3.40 4.53
C ASN A 100 2.70 -4.22 5.54
N GLY A 101 2.68 -3.81 6.81
CA GLY A 101 1.86 -4.45 7.84
C GLY A 101 0.36 -4.35 7.57
N ILE A 102 -0.12 -3.19 7.15
CA ILE A 102 -1.54 -3.01 6.77
C ILE A 102 -1.89 -3.89 5.56
N ASN A 103 -1.04 -3.90 4.53
CA ASN A 103 -1.25 -4.71 3.33
C ASN A 103 -1.26 -6.22 3.68
N SER A 104 -0.32 -6.66 4.50
CA SER A 104 -0.26 -8.06 4.98
C SER A 104 -1.49 -8.44 5.82
N PHE A 105 -2.09 -7.47 6.53
CA PHE A 105 -3.33 -7.72 7.26
C PHE A 105 -4.51 -7.94 6.31
N ASN A 106 -4.58 -7.22 5.19
CA ASN A 106 -5.62 -7.41 4.20
C ASN A 106 -5.61 -8.85 3.65
N ASP A 107 -4.42 -9.38 3.34
CA ASP A 107 -4.26 -10.78 2.92
C ASP A 107 -4.62 -11.77 4.03
N TYR A 108 -4.21 -11.45 5.26
CA TYR A 108 -4.50 -12.29 6.43
C TYR A 108 -6.00 -12.42 6.70
N ILE A 109 -6.75 -11.32 6.68
CA ILE A 109 -8.19 -11.35 7.00
C ILE A 109 -8.98 -12.11 5.94
N ILE A 110 -8.62 -12.02 4.67
CA ILE A 110 -9.25 -12.76 3.59
C ILE A 110 -9.11 -14.27 3.86
N ARG A 111 -7.88 -14.73 4.10
CA ARG A 111 -7.61 -16.14 4.42
C ARG A 111 -8.30 -16.59 5.71
N TYR A 112 -8.33 -15.72 6.71
CA TYR A 112 -8.99 -16.02 7.99
C TYR A 112 -10.48 -16.25 7.82
N VAL A 113 -11.17 -15.40 7.04
CA VAL A 113 -12.61 -15.54 6.75
C VAL A 113 -12.87 -16.79 5.90
N GLU A 114 -12.03 -17.11 4.92
CA GLU A 114 -12.14 -18.36 4.15
C GLU A 114 -12.10 -19.61 5.05
N ILE A 115 -11.22 -19.62 6.05
CA ILE A 115 -11.11 -20.72 7.02
C ILE A 115 -12.35 -20.79 7.91
N LEU A 116 -12.89 -19.65 8.34
CA LEU A 116 -14.11 -19.61 9.16
C LEU A 116 -15.31 -20.17 8.39
N ASP A 117 -15.51 -19.69 7.16
CA ASP A 117 -16.65 -20.12 6.32
C ASP A 117 -16.56 -21.59 5.95
N SER A 118 -15.34 -22.13 5.75
CA SER A 118 -15.15 -23.56 5.52
C SER A 118 -15.50 -24.43 6.73
N LYS A 119 -15.30 -23.89 7.95
CA LYS A 119 -15.64 -24.62 9.20
C LYS A 119 -17.15 -24.58 9.53
N GLU A 120 -17.81 -23.49 9.14
CA GLU A 120 -19.23 -23.30 9.45
C GLU A 120 -20.17 -23.97 8.44
N ASN A 121 -19.68 -24.66 7.41
CA ASN A 121 -20.47 -25.22 6.30
C ASN A 121 -21.48 -24.24 5.69
N LYS A 122 -21.29 -22.95 5.89
CA LYS A 122 -22.09 -21.90 5.27
C LYS A 122 -21.72 -21.84 3.80
N GLY A 123 -22.71 -22.16 2.97
CA GLY A 123 -22.55 -22.32 1.54
C GLY A 123 -21.70 -21.22 0.90
N ASN A 124 -20.84 -21.66 0.06
CA ASN A 124 -19.74 -21.09 -0.74
C ASN A 124 -19.99 -19.71 -1.41
N SER A 125 -21.12 -19.02 -1.20
CA SER A 125 -21.46 -17.78 -1.93
C SER A 125 -20.63 -16.57 -1.49
N ASP A 126 -20.45 -16.39 -0.17
CA ASP A 126 -19.74 -15.22 0.36
C ASP A 126 -18.24 -15.34 0.13
N VAL A 127 -17.64 -16.53 0.32
CA VAL A 127 -16.23 -16.80 0.03
C VAL A 127 -15.94 -16.61 -1.46
N LYS A 128 -16.83 -17.10 -2.33
CA LYS A 128 -16.70 -16.92 -3.78
C LYS A 128 -16.75 -15.43 -4.16
N ALA A 129 -17.67 -14.66 -3.61
CA ALA A 129 -17.79 -13.24 -3.87
C ALA A 129 -16.58 -12.44 -3.32
N ILE A 130 -16.02 -12.83 -2.17
CA ILE A 130 -14.79 -12.25 -1.62
C ILE A 130 -13.61 -12.51 -2.58
N LYS A 131 -13.43 -13.76 -3.04
CA LYS A 131 -12.38 -14.13 -3.99
C LYS A 131 -12.48 -13.38 -5.31
N GLU A 132 -13.69 -13.27 -5.85
CA GLU A 132 -13.94 -12.51 -7.08
C GLU A 132 -13.61 -11.03 -6.92
N SER A 133 -13.95 -10.41 -5.78
CA SER A 133 -13.61 -9.02 -5.48
C SER A 133 -12.10 -8.82 -5.34
N VAL A 134 -11.40 -9.72 -4.65
CA VAL A 134 -9.92 -9.67 -4.52
C VAL A 134 -9.25 -9.81 -5.88
N LEU A 135 -9.63 -10.82 -6.67
CA LEU A 135 -9.11 -11.03 -8.02
C LEU A 135 -9.36 -9.82 -8.94
N TYR A 136 -10.52 -9.20 -8.83
CA TYR A 136 -10.84 -8.00 -9.59
C TYR A 136 -9.91 -6.83 -9.23
N ILE A 137 -9.71 -6.58 -7.91
CA ILE A 137 -8.82 -5.52 -7.40
C ILE A 137 -7.38 -5.75 -7.86
N GLU A 138 -6.86 -6.98 -7.67
CA GLU A 138 -5.48 -7.32 -8.08
C GLU A 138 -5.27 -7.19 -9.58
N ASN A 139 -6.18 -7.74 -10.40
CA ASN A 139 -6.10 -7.64 -11.86
C ASN A 139 -6.13 -6.19 -12.35
N THR A 140 -6.92 -5.33 -11.69
CA THR A 140 -7.01 -3.92 -12.09
C THR A 140 -5.74 -3.18 -11.71
N LYS A 141 -5.20 -3.39 -10.50
CA LYS A 141 -3.90 -2.82 -10.09
C LYS A 141 -2.76 -3.26 -10.99
N LEU A 142 -2.70 -4.55 -11.36
CA LEU A 142 -1.69 -5.07 -12.27
C LEU A 142 -1.79 -4.46 -13.68
N LYS A 143 -3.00 -4.21 -14.17
CA LYS A 143 -3.21 -3.54 -15.47
C LYS A 143 -2.72 -2.10 -15.44
N GLU A 144 -2.97 -1.36 -14.37
CA GLU A 144 -2.46 0.01 -14.18
C GLU A 144 -0.92 0.01 -14.16
N GLN A 145 -0.30 -0.84 -13.33
CA GLN A 145 1.15 -0.97 -13.28
C GLN A 145 1.76 -1.36 -14.63
N LEU A 146 1.13 -2.26 -15.38
CA LEU A 146 1.58 -2.65 -16.71
C LEU A 146 1.51 -1.47 -17.69
N GLN A 147 0.51 -0.62 -17.56
CA GLN A 147 0.36 0.58 -18.40
C GLN A 147 1.46 1.60 -18.10
N ASP A 148 1.78 1.82 -16.83
CA ASP A 148 2.85 2.71 -16.38
C ASP A 148 4.22 2.22 -16.88
N VAL A 149 4.52 0.93 -16.72
CA VAL A 149 5.77 0.32 -17.19
C VAL A 149 5.89 0.40 -18.71
N LYS A 150 4.78 0.22 -19.47
CA LYS A 150 4.78 0.39 -20.93
C LYS A 150 5.08 1.83 -21.35
N ALA A 151 4.51 2.81 -20.65
CA ALA A 151 4.77 4.22 -20.91
C ALA A 151 6.26 4.56 -20.66
N GLU A 152 6.81 4.10 -19.54
CA GLU A 152 8.22 4.28 -19.21
C GLU A 152 9.15 3.60 -20.26
N TYR A 153 8.81 2.38 -20.68
CA TYR A 153 9.55 1.68 -21.72
C TYR A 153 9.58 2.44 -23.06
N GLU A 154 8.46 3.03 -23.49
CA GLU A 154 8.42 3.81 -24.72
C GLU A 154 9.29 5.08 -24.63
N ILE A 155 9.32 5.75 -23.46
CA ILE A 155 10.22 6.89 -23.22
C ILE A 155 11.69 6.46 -23.32
N LEU A 156 12.06 5.35 -22.67
CA LEU A 156 13.41 4.81 -22.73
C LEU A 156 13.81 4.42 -24.15
N ARG A 157 12.90 3.81 -24.90
CA ARG A 157 13.11 3.43 -26.30
C ARG A 157 13.33 4.63 -27.22
N GLN A 158 12.58 5.71 -27.01
CA GLN A 158 12.78 6.97 -27.74
C GLN A 158 14.13 7.60 -27.41
N ASN A 159 14.50 7.65 -26.14
CA ASN A 159 15.78 8.18 -25.68
C ASN A 159 16.96 7.38 -26.26
N ALA A 160 16.84 6.04 -26.33
CA ALA A 160 17.86 5.20 -26.97
C ALA A 160 18.03 5.49 -28.45
N LYS A 161 16.93 5.72 -29.19
CA LYS A 161 16.99 6.14 -30.62
C LYS A 161 17.67 7.49 -30.79
N VAL A 162 17.34 8.48 -29.94
CA VAL A 162 17.96 9.81 -29.96
C VAL A 162 19.46 9.69 -29.64
N SER A 163 19.85 8.89 -28.65
CA SER A 163 21.24 8.64 -28.31
C SER A 163 22.02 8.02 -29.47
N ALA A 164 21.44 7.05 -30.17
CA ALA A 164 22.07 6.42 -31.34
C ALA A 164 22.28 7.42 -32.50
N VAL A 165 21.30 8.30 -32.74
CA VAL A 165 21.42 9.36 -33.77
C VAL A 165 22.51 10.35 -33.38
N LEU A 166 22.52 10.81 -32.09
CA LEU A 166 23.56 11.71 -31.57
C LEU A 166 24.96 11.10 -31.69
N SER A 167 25.13 9.82 -31.32
CA SER A 167 26.40 9.12 -31.47
C SER A 167 26.87 9.07 -32.92
N ASN A 168 25.97 8.81 -33.87
CA ASN A 168 26.29 8.82 -35.31
C ASN A 168 26.69 10.22 -35.83
N ILE A 169 26.11 11.28 -35.28
CA ILE A 169 26.47 12.67 -35.64
C ILE A 169 27.84 13.00 -35.03
N VAL A 170 28.06 12.70 -33.75
CA VAL A 170 29.31 13.00 -33.06
C VAL A 170 30.48 12.28 -33.75
N ASN A 171 30.31 11.00 -34.10
CA ASN A 171 31.34 10.22 -34.80
C ASN A 171 31.73 10.77 -36.20
N LYS A 172 30.90 11.63 -36.78
CA LYS A 172 31.20 12.31 -38.06
C LYS A 172 31.93 13.65 -37.87
N ILE A 173 32.03 14.15 -36.65
CA ILE A 173 32.69 15.41 -36.33
C ILE A 173 34.20 15.13 -36.17
N PRO A 174 35.08 15.82 -36.91
CA PRO A 174 36.53 15.70 -36.71
C PRO A 174 36.89 16.05 -35.25
N GLU A 175 37.79 15.28 -34.64
CA GLU A 175 38.17 15.44 -33.22
C GLU A 175 38.61 16.87 -32.87
N ASN A 176 39.33 17.54 -33.79
CA ASN A 176 39.78 18.93 -33.58
C ASN A 176 38.63 19.96 -33.54
N LYS A 177 37.41 19.62 -33.96
CA LYS A 177 36.22 20.47 -33.94
C LYS A 177 35.24 20.17 -32.79
N LEU A 178 35.42 19.04 -32.12
CA LEU A 178 34.56 18.59 -31.03
C LEU A 178 34.41 19.63 -29.90
N PRO A 179 35.50 20.26 -29.41
CA PRO A 179 35.38 21.26 -28.34
C PRO A 179 34.49 22.45 -28.72
N LEU A 180 34.63 22.96 -29.93
CA LEU A 180 33.84 24.08 -30.45
C LEU A 180 32.34 23.72 -30.57
N VAL A 181 32.03 22.49 -30.99
CA VAL A 181 30.65 22.00 -31.09
C VAL A 181 30.02 21.90 -29.70
N VAL A 182 30.75 21.35 -28.70
CA VAL A 182 30.29 21.24 -27.33
C VAL A 182 30.01 22.61 -26.72
N GLU A 183 30.91 23.57 -26.91
CA GLU A 183 30.74 24.96 -26.43
C GLU A 183 29.48 25.62 -27.00
N ARG A 184 29.24 25.47 -28.32
CA ARG A 184 28.03 26.00 -28.96
C ARG A 184 26.76 25.34 -28.46
N LEU A 185 26.74 24.01 -28.26
CA LEU A 185 25.59 23.30 -27.71
C LEU A 185 25.29 23.74 -26.27
N GLN A 186 26.32 23.91 -25.43
CA GLN A 186 26.16 24.43 -24.07
C GLN A 186 25.60 25.85 -24.04
N ALA A 187 26.04 26.72 -24.97
CA ALA A 187 25.49 28.07 -25.11
C ALA A 187 24.00 28.02 -25.52
N MET A 188 23.62 27.16 -26.47
CA MET A 188 22.22 27.01 -26.87
C MET A 188 21.31 26.52 -25.74
N VAL A 189 21.77 25.54 -24.92
CA VAL A 189 21.01 25.04 -23.77
C VAL A 189 20.82 26.11 -22.70
N LYS A 190 21.76 27.06 -22.54
CA LYS A 190 21.62 28.19 -21.59
C LYS A 190 20.65 29.27 -22.06
N MET A 191 20.25 29.23 -23.33
CA MET A 191 19.31 30.21 -23.92
C MET A 191 17.86 29.72 -23.94
N LEU A 192 17.63 28.42 -23.60
CA LEU A 192 16.32 27.79 -23.46
C LEU A 192 15.83 27.82 -22.02
#